data_236b08fd4f36ebb896489b690345f295
#
_entry.id   236b08fd4f36ebb896489b690345f295
#
_cell.length_a   1.000
_cell.length_b   1.000
_cell.length_c   1.000
_cell.angle_alpha   90.00
_cell.angle_beta   90.00
_cell.angle_gamma   90.00
#
_symmetry.space_group_name_H-M   'P 1'
#
loop_
_entity.id
_entity.type
_entity.pdbx_description
1 polymer ?
#
loop_
_entity_poly.entity_id
_entity_poly.type
_entity_poly.pdbx_seq_one_letter_code
_entity_poly.pdbx_strand_id
1 'polypeptide(L)'
;MGQTIVGQVIEALKAVDIRADEAYPGGRIPALTGAVAAVRLGKVDRSVRTTSVEVIIMSPAAAGGGVCETTALRAVDALQDMGATCVKDVCRFDEMADVFYIEIDVRFFGTAMEGDWSGGPGFSVLIGEQAMNQVVRFSAQRSTDENTAAISDAKWKFTMEELLPPGTSEPADPTEPFALTVSRSGGEEVFAGCTWISVKREDTIKGVSQIRVGLAQSRNVMGVL
;
A
#
# COMPACT_ATOMS: atom_id res chain seq x y z
N MET A 1 -20.60 -10.22 1.44
CA MET A 1 -20.20 -9.01 0.71
C MET A 1 -19.11 -8.37 1.53
N GLY A 2 -17.89 -8.27 0.99
CA GLY A 2 -16.76 -7.60 1.68
C GLY A 2 -17.05 -6.10 1.82
N GLN A 3 -16.69 -5.54 2.96
CA GLN A 3 -16.81 -4.12 3.21
C GLN A 3 -15.80 -3.37 2.32
N THR A 4 -16.17 -2.26 1.68
CA THR A 4 -15.25 -1.44 0.90
C THR A 4 -14.18 -0.83 1.81
N ILE A 5 -13.03 -0.44 1.27
CA ILE A 5 -11.96 0.21 2.05
C ILE A 5 -12.48 1.49 2.74
N VAL A 6 -13.33 2.26 2.06
CA VAL A 6 -13.99 3.45 2.62
C VAL A 6 -14.87 3.05 3.82
N GLY A 7 -15.65 1.98 3.69
CA GLY A 7 -16.49 1.46 4.78
C GLY A 7 -15.66 1.02 5.99
N GLN A 8 -14.52 0.38 5.77
CA GLN A 8 -13.62 -0.05 6.85
C GLN A 8 -12.97 1.14 7.56
N VAL A 9 -12.55 2.17 6.82
CA VAL A 9 -12.06 3.43 7.39
C VAL A 9 -13.14 4.11 8.23
N ILE A 10 -14.37 4.16 7.74
CA ILE A 10 -15.51 4.73 8.48
C ILE A 10 -15.74 3.98 9.79
N GLU A 11 -15.74 2.66 9.77
CA GLU A 11 -15.95 1.85 10.98
C GLU A 11 -14.80 2.00 11.99
N ALA A 12 -13.54 2.10 11.53
CA ALA A 12 -12.41 2.35 12.41
C ALA A 12 -12.50 3.71 13.10
N LEU A 13 -12.91 4.75 12.38
CA LEU A 13 -13.12 6.08 12.94
C LEU A 13 -14.27 6.09 13.97
N LYS A 14 -15.36 5.38 13.68
CA LYS A 14 -16.48 5.21 14.62
C LYS A 14 -16.08 4.46 15.88
N ALA A 15 -15.19 3.48 15.77
CA ALA A 15 -14.70 2.71 16.93
C ALA A 15 -13.94 3.58 17.94
N VAL A 16 -13.40 4.72 17.52
CA VAL A 16 -12.76 5.72 18.39
C VAL A 16 -13.63 6.97 18.63
N ASP A 17 -14.96 6.81 18.58
CA ASP A 17 -15.95 7.87 18.81
C ASP A 17 -15.78 9.10 17.89
N ILE A 18 -15.36 8.89 16.65
CA ILE A 18 -15.38 9.92 15.62
C ILE A 18 -16.57 9.64 14.71
N ARG A 19 -17.51 10.58 14.65
CA ARG A 19 -18.59 10.49 13.67
C ARG A 19 -18.00 10.54 12.28
N ALA A 20 -18.18 9.48 11.49
CA ALA A 20 -17.62 9.36 10.14
C ALA A 20 -18.72 8.93 9.16
N ASP A 21 -18.75 9.59 8.02
CA ASP A 21 -19.68 9.30 6.92
C ASP A 21 -18.90 9.35 5.59
N GLU A 22 -19.43 8.66 4.57
CA GLU A 22 -18.91 8.81 3.21
C GLU A 22 -19.06 10.27 2.75
N ALA A 23 -18.08 10.77 1.99
CA ALA A 23 -18.05 12.17 1.58
C ALA A 23 -19.35 12.59 0.92
N TYR A 24 -19.86 13.74 1.33
CA TYR A 24 -21.19 14.21 0.98
C TYR A 24 -21.38 14.42 -0.52
N PRO A 25 -22.33 13.73 -1.16
CA PRO A 25 -22.68 13.98 -2.54
C PRO A 25 -23.16 15.42 -2.72
N GLY A 26 -22.58 16.14 -3.66
CA GLY A 26 -22.97 17.51 -3.99
C GLY A 26 -22.28 18.63 -3.20
N GLY A 27 -21.26 18.32 -2.40
CA GLY A 27 -20.36 19.31 -1.79
C GLY A 27 -20.98 20.19 -0.72
N ARG A 28 -22.17 19.86 -0.20
CA ARG A 28 -22.78 20.60 0.91
C ARG A 28 -22.37 19.97 2.24
N ILE A 29 -21.68 20.74 3.06
CA ILE A 29 -21.39 20.38 4.44
C ILE A 29 -22.67 20.60 5.27
N PRO A 30 -23.21 19.55 5.96
CA PRO A 30 -24.37 19.76 6.83
C PRO A 30 -23.99 20.63 8.03
N ALA A 31 -24.99 21.23 8.69
CA ALA A 31 -24.75 21.93 9.94
C ALA A 31 -24.08 21.01 10.97
N LEU A 32 -22.88 21.35 11.38
CA LEU A 32 -22.10 20.54 12.30
C LEU A 32 -22.45 20.88 13.74
N THR A 33 -22.76 19.86 14.54
CA THR A 33 -22.94 19.98 16.01
C THR A 33 -21.69 19.59 16.78
N GLY A 34 -20.68 19.03 16.11
CA GLY A 34 -19.41 18.59 16.66
C GLY A 34 -18.44 18.20 15.55
N ALA A 35 -17.28 17.68 15.90
CA ALA A 35 -16.32 17.22 14.92
C ALA A 35 -16.83 15.98 14.17
N VAL A 36 -16.60 15.93 12.86
CA VAL A 36 -16.98 14.85 11.97
C VAL A 36 -15.86 14.53 10.99
N ALA A 37 -15.83 13.31 10.48
CA ALA A 37 -14.97 12.88 9.40
C ALA A 37 -15.79 12.64 8.13
N ALA A 38 -15.41 13.24 7.02
CA ALA A 38 -15.89 12.87 5.70
C ALA A 38 -14.84 12.01 5.01
N VAL A 39 -15.23 10.83 4.55
CA VAL A 39 -14.33 9.83 3.99
C VAL A 39 -14.65 9.63 2.52
N ARG A 40 -13.65 9.71 1.65
CA ARG A 40 -13.81 9.41 0.22
C ARG A 40 -12.68 8.57 -0.31
N LEU A 41 -12.99 7.78 -1.33
CA LEU A 41 -11.96 7.09 -2.08
C LEU A 41 -11.12 8.12 -2.83
N GLY A 42 -9.81 8.07 -2.63
CA GLY A 42 -8.85 8.87 -3.38
C GLY A 42 -8.42 8.12 -4.65
N LYS A 43 -7.11 7.94 -4.80
CA LYS A 43 -6.53 7.27 -5.96
C LYS A 43 -6.32 5.79 -5.68
N VAL A 44 -6.74 4.94 -6.62
CA VAL A 44 -6.36 3.53 -6.65
C VAL A 44 -5.26 3.37 -7.68
N ASP A 45 -4.05 3.09 -7.23
CA ASP A 45 -2.91 2.81 -8.10
C ASP A 45 -2.64 1.31 -8.10
N ARG A 46 -3.15 0.65 -9.15
CA ARG A 46 -3.02 -0.80 -9.32
C ARG A 46 -1.59 -1.25 -9.62
N SER A 47 -0.77 -0.36 -10.19
CA SER A 47 0.61 -0.67 -10.56
C SER A 47 1.51 -0.82 -9.34
N VAL A 48 1.21 -0.07 -8.29
CA VAL A 48 1.97 -0.07 -7.02
C VAL A 48 1.15 -0.61 -5.84
N ARG A 49 0.03 -1.27 -6.09
CA ARG A 49 -0.87 -1.82 -5.06
C ARG A 49 -1.16 -0.83 -3.92
N THR A 50 -1.44 0.39 -4.26
CA THR A 50 -1.73 1.42 -3.27
C THR A 50 -3.15 1.92 -3.47
N THR A 51 -3.92 1.95 -2.40
CA THR A 51 -5.20 2.65 -2.36
C THR A 51 -5.07 3.83 -1.41
N SER A 52 -5.38 5.04 -1.90
CA SER A 52 -5.52 6.20 -1.03
C SER A 52 -6.99 6.42 -0.70
N VAL A 53 -7.21 6.84 0.53
CA VAL A 53 -8.49 7.31 1.04
C VAL A 53 -8.24 8.70 1.60
N GLU A 54 -9.06 9.64 1.23
CA GLU A 54 -9.00 10.99 1.78
C GLU A 54 -9.99 11.08 2.94
N VAL A 55 -9.49 11.51 4.09
CA VAL A 55 -10.29 11.76 5.29
C VAL A 55 -10.21 13.24 5.62
N ILE A 56 -11.35 13.90 5.64
CA ILE A 56 -11.45 15.33 5.98
C ILE A 56 -12.11 15.42 7.35
N ILE A 57 -11.35 15.84 8.34
CA ILE A 57 -11.89 16.14 9.68
C ILE A 57 -12.39 17.56 9.66
N MET A 58 -13.62 17.77 10.09
CA MET A 58 -14.24 19.07 10.17
C MET A 58 -14.81 19.31 11.57
N SER A 59 -14.68 20.53 12.08
CA SER A 59 -15.34 20.97 13.30
C SER A 59 -15.98 22.34 13.10
N PRO A 60 -17.14 22.65 13.73
CA PRO A 60 -17.75 23.95 13.64
C PRO A 60 -16.82 25.03 14.22
N ALA A 61 -16.86 26.24 13.67
CA ALA A 61 -16.05 27.38 14.15
C ALA A 61 -16.19 27.61 15.67
N ALA A 62 -17.40 27.44 16.18
CA ALA A 62 -17.70 27.60 17.61
C ALA A 62 -16.95 26.59 18.52
N ALA A 63 -16.55 25.45 18.01
CA ALA A 63 -15.76 24.45 18.74
C ALA A 63 -14.26 24.77 18.74
N GLY A 64 -13.80 25.58 17.80
CA GLY A 64 -12.42 25.99 17.65
C GLY A 64 -11.54 24.96 16.93
N GLY A 65 -10.40 25.42 16.39
CA GLY A 65 -9.45 24.60 15.64
C GLY A 65 -8.79 23.49 16.50
N GLY A 66 -8.67 23.69 17.81
CA GLY A 66 -8.11 22.68 18.72
C GLY A 66 -8.92 21.38 18.79
N VAL A 67 -10.25 21.46 18.64
CA VAL A 67 -11.11 20.27 18.55
C VAL A 67 -10.86 19.54 17.25
N CYS A 68 -10.70 20.25 16.14
CA CYS A 68 -10.35 19.68 14.84
C CYS A 68 -9.00 18.93 14.91
N GLU A 69 -7.97 19.59 15.47
CA GLU A 69 -6.64 19.01 15.65
C GLU A 69 -6.66 17.73 16.50
N THR A 70 -7.30 17.78 17.66
CA THR A 70 -7.38 16.61 18.56
C THR A 70 -8.11 15.44 17.89
N THR A 71 -9.19 15.73 17.16
CA THR A 71 -9.95 14.71 16.44
C THR A 71 -9.12 14.12 15.31
N ALA A 72 -8.36 14.97 14.58
CA ALA A 72 -7.48 14.49 13.50
C ALA A 72 -6.35 13.60 14.02
N LEU A 73 -5.76 13.89 15.17
CA LEU A 73 -4.73 13.05 15.77
C LEU A 73 -5.32 11.67 16.15
N ARG A 74 -6.48 11.63 16.80
CA ARG A 74 -7.16 10.36 17.10
C ARG A 74 -7.51 9.57 15.84
N ALA A 75 -7.91 10.26 14.77
CA ALA A 75 -8.16 9.62 13.50
C ALA A 75 -6.89 9.00 12.90
N VAL A 76 -5.77 9.72 12.93
CA VAL A 76 -4.46 9.22 12.46
C VAL A 76 -4.06 7.96 13.23
N ASP A 77 -4.14 7.98 14.56
CA ASP A 77 -3.79 6.83 15.40
C ASP A 77 -4.64 5.60 15.03
N ALA A 78 -5.96 5.76 14.95
CA ALA A 78 -6.87 4.66 14.59
C ALA A 78 -6.62 4.10 13.18
N LEU A 79 -6.23 4.94 12.24
CA LEU A 79 -5.95 4.51 10.86
C LEU A 79 -4.57 3.87 10.73
N GLN A 80 -3.59 4.30 11.52
CA GLN A 80 -2.28 3.65 11.61
C GLN A 80 -2.40 2.26 12.24
N ASP A 81 -3.27 2.08 13.23
CA ASP A 81 -3.58 0.76 13.82
C ASP A 81 -4.19 -0.22 12.79
N MET A 82 -4.85 0.29 11.75
CA MET A 82 -5.28 -0.50 10.60
C MET A 82 -4.15 -0.83 9.60
N GLY A 83 -2.92 -0.40 9.86
CA GLY A 83 -1.80 -0.57 8.95
C GLY A 83 -1.72 0.46 7.82
N ALA A 84 -2.42 1.58 7.94
CA ALA A 84 -2.34 2.67 6.97
C ALA A 84 -1.15 3.61 7.26
N THR A 85 -0.65 4.25 6.21
CA THR A 85 0.22 5.43 6.34
C THR A 85 -0.63 6.69 6.18
N CYS A 86 -0.54 7.58 7.15
CA CYS A 86 -1.31 8.82 7.18
C CYS A 86 -0.40 10.04 7.02
N VAL A 87 -0.79 10.96 6.14
CA VAL A 87 -0.17 12.29 6.02
C VAL A 87 -1.24 13.32 6.35
N LYS A 88 -1.10 13.94 7.54
CA LYS A 88 -2.01 14.98 8.04
C LYS A 88 -1.53 16.36 7.57
N ASP A 89 -2.43 17.15 7.00
CA ASP A 89 -2.18 18.56 6.67
C ASP A 89 -2.37 19.46 7.91
N VAL A 90 -2.11 20.75 7.75
CA VAL A 90 -2.35 21.76 8.77
C VAL A 90 -3.84 22.07 8.89
N CYS A 91 -4.25 22.50 10.08
CA CYS A 91 -5.62 22.95 10.31
C CYS A 91 -5.87 24.27 9.55
N ARG A 92 -6.95 24.30 8.79
CA ARG A 92 -7.38 25.46 8.01
C ARG A 92 -8.79 25.86 8.42
N PHE A 93 -9.15 27.11 8.14
CA PHE A 93 -10.49 27.62 8.36
C PHE A 93 -11.14 27.96 7.02
N ASP A 94 -12.34 27.43 6.79
CA ASP A 94 -13.18 27.79 5.66
C ASP A 94 -14.24 28.80 6.12
N GLU A 95 -14.08 30.06 5.69
CA GLU A 95 -14.97 31.15 6.05
C GLU A 95 -16.39 30.98 5.48
N MET A 96 -16.53 30.35 4.31
CA MET A 96 -17.83 30.15 3.67
C MET A 96 -18.65 29.07 4.34
N ALA A 97 -17.98 28.01 4.81
CA ALA A 97 -18.61 26.91 5.50
C ALA A 97 -18.66 27.10 7.02
N ASP A 98 -17.96 28.09 7.56
CA ASP A 98 -17.80 28.37 9.00
C ASP A 98 -17.28 27.14 9.78
N VAL A 99 -16.26 26.47 9.23
CA VAL A 99 -15.67 25.29 9.82
C VAL A 99 -14.14 25.32 9.81
N PHE A 100 -13.53 24.74 10.83
CA PHE A 100 -12.14 24.29 10.77
C PHE A 100 -12.06 22.94 10.11
N TYR A 101 -11.06 22.70 9.28
CA TYR A 101 -10.86 21.40 8.64
C TYR A 101 -9.39 21.01 8.53
N ILE A 102 -9.15 19.69 8.49
CA ILE A 102 -7.85 19.06 8.29
C ILE A 102 -8.04 17.94 7.27
N GLU A 103 -7.20 17.93 6.24
CA GLU A 103 -7.13 16.84 5.27
C GLU A 103 -6.09 15.82 5.72
N ILE A 104 -6.44 14.54 5.63
CA ILE A 104 -5.57 13.40 5.92
C ILE A 104 -5.55 12.52 4.67
N ASP A 105 -4.38 12.40 4.03
CA ASP A 105 -4.15 11.42 2.96
C ASP A 105 -3.77 10.09 3.61
N VAL A 106 -4.65 9.12 3.48
CA VAL A 106 -4.52 7.77 4.08
C VAL A 106 -4.17 6.79 3.00
N ARG A 107 -3.08 6.05 3.15
CA ARG A 107 -2.60 5.10 2.16
C ARG A 107 -2.49 3.70 2.73
N PHE A 108 -3.09 2.79 2.02
CA PHE A 108 -2.99 1.36 2.28
C PHE A 108 -2.09 0.72 1.23
N PHE A 109 -1.10 -0.05 1.69
CA PHE A 109 -0.14 -0.75 0.86
C PHE A 109 -0.38 -2.26 0.95
N GLY A 110 -0.33 -2.95 -0.19
CA GLY A 110 -0.39 -4.41 -0.21
C GLY A 110 -1.76 -5.00 0.07
N THR A 111 -1.76 -6.25 0.47
CA THR A 111 -2.94 -7.11 0.64
C THR A 111 -3.57 -7.05 2.03
N ALA A 112 -3.24 -6.07 2.86
CA ALA A 112 -3.72 -6.01 4.24
C ALA A 112 -5.27 -5.99 4.38
N MET A 113 -5.98 -5.82 3.26
CA MET A 113 -7.43 -5.76 3.22
C MET A 113 -7.96 -6.87 2.31
N GLU A 114 -8.18 -8.05 2.87
CA GLU A 114 -8.97 -9.09 2.21
C GLU A 114 -10.37 -8.56 1.92
N GLY A 115 -10.72 -8.38 0.69
CA GLY A 115 -12.10 -8.09 0.37
C GLY A 115 -12.38 -7.60 -1.04
N ASP A 116 -11.57 -6.77 -1.65
CA ASP A 116 -11.89 -6.23 -2.97
C ASP A 116 -10.68 -5.89 -3.86
N TRP A 117 -9.55 -6.52 -3.62
CA TRP A 117 -8.39 -6.45 -4.49
C TRP A 117 -8.47 -7.41 -5.68
N SER A 118 -9.63 -7.59 -6.26
CA SER A 118 -9.79 -8.24 -7.58
C SER A 118 -9.01 -7.53 -8.70
N GLY A 119 -8.27 -6.48 -8.38
CA GLY A 119 -7.46 -5.67 -9.26
C GLY A 119 -6.02 -5.42 -8.81
N GLY A 120 -5.45 -6.26 -7.95
CA GLY A 120 -4.01 -6.27 -7.68
C GLY A 120 -3.20 -6.35 -8.99
N PRO A 121 -1.85 -6.18 -9.01
CA PRO A 121 -1.05 -6.22 -10.23
C PRO A 121 -1.16 -7.52 -11.02
N GLY A 122 -2.22 -8.28 -10.84
CA GLY A 122 -2.53 -9.50 -11.57
C GLY A 122 -1.47 -10.59 -11.41
N PHE A 123 -0.61 -10.48 -10.39
CA PHE A 123 0.40 -11.50 -10.07
C PHE A 123 0.66 -11.56 -8.57
N SER A 124 1.12 -12.70 -8.09
CA SER A 124 1.67 -12.91 -6.75
C SER A 124 3.09 -13.46 -6.86
N VAL A 125 3.91 -13.21 -5.85
CA VAL A 125 5.29 -13.66 -5.79
C VAL A 125 5.51 -14.43 -4.49
N LEU A 126 6.11 -15.62 -4.60
CA LEU A 126 6.59 -16.40 -3.46
C LEU A 126 8.10 -16.59 -3.56
N ILE A 127 8.78 -16.52 -2.42
CA ILE A 127 10.18 -16.94 -2.28
C ILE A 127 10.16 -18.20 -1.40
N GLY A 128 10.43 -19.35 -2.02
CA GLY A 128 10.12 -20.62 -1.39
C GLY A 128 8.62 -20.75 -1.12
N GLU A 129 8.25 -20.88 0.17
CA GLU A 129 6.85 -20.92 0.62
C GLU A 129 6.35 -19.57 1.15
N GLN A 130 7.23 -18.56 1.22
CA GLN A 130 6.89 -17.25 1.78
C GLN A 130 6.29 -16.32 0.72
N ALA A 131 5.07 -15.84 0.97
CA ALA A 131 4.42 -14.85 0.11
C ALA A 131 5.03 -13.46 0.28
N MET A 132 5.37 -12.83 -0.85
CA MET A 132 5.90 -11.47 -0.91
C MET A 132 4.76 -10.50 -1.26
N ASN A 133 3.99 -10.14 -0.26
CA ASN A 133 2.73 -9.39 -0.46
C ASN A 133 2.93 -7.92 -0.89
N GLN A 134 4.15 -7.39 -0.79
CA GLN A 134 4.47 -6.00 -1.08
C GLN A 134 5.15 -5.78 -2.43
N VAL A 135 5.25 -6.82 -3.24
CA VAL A 135 5.81 -6.70 -4.59
C VAL A 135 4.84 -5.98 -5.50
N VAL A 136 5.29 -4.86 -6.04
CA VAL A 136 4.49 -3.98 -6.92
C VAL A 136 4.86 -4.13 -8.38
N ARG A 137 6.08 -4.58 -8.64
CA ARG A 137 6.58 -4.83 -9.99
C ARG A 137 7.49 -6.04 -10.00
N PHE A 138 7.35 -6.87 -11.01
CA PHE A 138 8.25 -7.97 -11.31
C PHE A 138 8.56 -7.99 -12.79
N SER A 139 9.83 -8.14 -13.14
CA SER A 139 10.29 -8.35 -14.51
C SER A 139 11.40 -9.38 -14.55
N ALA A 140 11.42 -10.19 -15.59
CA ALA A 140 12.48 -11.16 -15.84
C ALA A 140 12.88 -11.13 -17.31
N GLN A 141 14.17 -11.18 -17.57
CA GLN A 141 14.72 -11.24 -18.92
C GLN A 141 15.80 -12.30 -19.00
N ARG A 142 15.96 -12.91 -20.17
CA ARG A 142 17.05 -13.85 -20.40
C ARG A 142 18.37 -13.08 -20.37
N SER A 143 19.32 -13.55 -19.58
CA SER A 143 20.66 -12.99 -19.56
C SER A 143 21.38 -13.33 -20.88
N THR A 144 21.84 -12.29 -21.57
CA THR A 144 22.64 -12.43 -22.81
C THR A 144 24.09 -12.03 -22.63
N ASP A 145 24.47 -11.62 -21.43
CA ASP A 145 25.81 -11.14 -21.12
C ASP A 145 26.78 -12.31 -21.03
N GLU A 146 27.63 -12.46 -22.03
CA GLU A 146 28.75 -13.40 -22.06
C GLU A 146 29.75 -13.19 -20.92
N ASN A 147 29.85 -11.97 -20.37
CA ASN A 147 30.71 -11.62 -19.24
C ASN A 147 30.18 -12.11 -17.87
N THR A 148 28.92 -12.48 -17.78
CA THR A 148 28.34 -13.07 -16.57
C THR A 148 28.58 -14.58 -16.52
N ALA A 149 29.04 -15.18 -17.59
CA ALA A 149 29.39 -16.61 -17.70
C ALA A 149 30.53 -17.04 -16.75
N ALA A 150 31.28 -16.09 -16.21
CA ALA A 150 32.34 -16.39 -15.22
C ALA A 150 31.81 -16.63 -13.79
N ILE A 151 30.55 -16.35 -13.50
CA ILE A 151 29.99 -16.44 -12.13
C ILE A 151 28.94 -17.53 -11.98
N SER A 152 28.23 -17.96 -13.02
CA SER A 152 27.38 -19.15 -12.99
C SER A 152 26.62 -19.38 -14.30
N ASP A 153 26.04 -20.57 -14.44
CA ASP A 153 25.06 -20.97 -15.46
C ASP A 153 23.74 -20.17 -15.39
N ALA A 154 23.77 -18.93 -14.85
CA ALA A 154 22.58 -18.10 -14.69
C ALA A 154 22.03 -17.67 -16.06
N LYS A 155 20.82 -18.14 -16.36
CA LYS A 155 20.15 -17.88 -17.65
C LYS A 155 19.16 -16.74 -17.61
N TRP A 156 18.76 -16.30 -16.41
CA TRP A 156 17.72 -15.29 -16.23
C TRP A 156 18.16 -14.24 -15.21
N LYS A 157 17.89 -12.98 -15.54
CA LYS A 157 18.00 -11.85 -14.62
C LYS A 157 16.58 -11.38 -14.31
N PHE A 158 16.27 -11.22 -13.03
CA PHE A 158 14.98 -10.70 -12.60
C PHE A 158 15.14 -9.49 -11.70
N THR A 159 14.14 -8.63 -11.72
CA THR A 159 14.05 -7.44 -10.89
C THR A 159 12.70 -7.45 -10.20
N MET A 160 12.71 -7.23 -8.89
CA MET A 160 11.54 -7.15 -8.04
C MET A 160 11.55 -5.81 -7.32
N GLU A 161 10.46 -5.07 -7.41
CA GLU A 161 10.26 -3.81 -6.71
C GLU A 161 9.19 -4.03 -5.63
N GLU A 162 9.53 -3.67 -4.40
CA GLU A 162 8.69 -3.79 -3.21
C GLU A 162 8.41 -2.41 -2.64
N LEU A 163 7.20 -2.22 -2.12
CA LEU A 163 6.86 -1.07 -1.29
C LEU A 163 6.53 -1.57 0.11
N LEU A 164 7.37 -1.19 1.06
CA LEU A 164 7.23 -1.58 2.45
C LEU A 164 6.61 -0.43 3.25
N PRO A 165 5.59 -0.69 4.08
CA PRO A 165 5.07 0.30 5.02
C PRO A 165 6.18 0.79 5.96
N PRO A 166 6.10 2.03 6.46
CA PRO A 166 7.03 2.52 7.47
C PRO A 166 7.04 1.61 8.70
N GLY A 167 8.22 1.30 9.21
CA GLY A 167 8.37 0.43 10.39
C GLY A 167 8.26 -1.07 10.12
N THR A 168 8.05 -1.50 8.89
CA THR A 168 8.06 -2.93 8.55
C THR A 168 9.50 -3.47 8.67
N SER A 169 9.66 -4.54 9.46
CA SER A 169 10.91 -5.29 9.47
C SER A 169 11.04 -6.09 8.16
N GLU A 170 12.19 -6.01 7.54
CA GLU A 170 12.47 -6.80 6.35
C GLU A 170 12.51 -8.30 6.71
N PRO A 171 11.90 -9.16 5.87
CA PRO A 171 12.21 -10.57 5.95
C PRO A 171 13.70 -10.77 5.65
N ALA A 172 14.34 -11.65 6.40
CA ALA A 172 15.75 -11.97 6.16
C ALA A 172 15.92 -12.48 4.74
N ASP A 173 16.91 -11.94 4.03
CA ASP A 173 17.25 -12.41 2.70
C ASP A 173 17.74 -13.88 2.77
N PRO A 174 17.27 -14.75 1.86
CA PRO A 174 17.83 -16.07 1.74
C PRO A 174 19.33 -15.98 1.47
N THR A 175 20.13 -16.65 2.30
CA THR A 175 21.59 -16.76 2.14
C THR A 175 21.97 -17.88 1.17
N GLU A 176 21.05 -18.81 0.92
CA GLU A 176 21.19 -19.95 0.01
C GLU A 176 20.35 -19.73 -1.25
N PRO A 177 20.68 -20.42 -2.36
CA PRO A 177 19.85 -20.37 -3.56
C PRO A 177 18.41 -20.78 -3.27
N PHE A 178 17.45 -19.99 -3.75
CA PHE A 178 16.03 -20.16 -3.48
C PHE A 178 15.23 -20.37 -4.79
N ALA A 179 13.99 -20.77 -4.65
CA ALA A 179 13.00 -20.76 -5.72
C ALA A 179 12.13 -19.52 -5.60
N LEU A 180 11.83 -18.90 -6.75
CA LEU A 180 10.91 -17.76 -6.84
C LEU A 180 9.78 -18.14 -7.76
N THR A 181 8.56 -18.08 -7.26
CA THR A 181 7.34 -18.39 -8.02
C THR A 181 6.55 -17.11 -8.26
N VAL A 182 6.16 -16.88 -9.52
CA VAL A 182 5.33 -15.75 -9.93
C VAL A 182 4.07 -16.31 -10.57
N SER A 183 2.95 -16.16 -9.87
CA SER A 183 1.64 -16.61 -10.37
C SER A 183 0.87 -15.43 -10.96
N ARG A 184 0.30 -15.63 -12.16
CA ARG A 184 -0.52 -14.66 -12.90
C ARG A 184 -1.81 -15.32 -13.38
N SER A 185 -2.77 -14.53 -13.84
CA SER A 185 -4.03 -15.05 -14.40
C SER A 185 -3.85 -16.04 -15.56
N GLY A 186 -2.70 -16.01 -16.24
CA GLY A 186 -2.39 -16.88 -17.38
C GLY A 186 -1.46 -18.05 -17.06
N GLY A 187 -1.12 -18.29 -15.79
CA GLY A 187 -0.24 -19.39 -15.39
C GLY A 187 0.77 -19.00 -14.33
N GLU A 188 1.66 -19.93 -14.06
CA GLU A 188 2.68 -19.81 -13.04
C GLU A 188 4.08 -19.91 -13.67
N GLU A 189 4.99 -19.06 -13.25
CA GLU A 189 6.38 -19.05 -13.64
C GLU A 189 7.25 -19.38 -12.43
N VAL A 190 8.04 -20.43 -12.51
CA VAL A 190 8.97 -20.83 -11.45
C VAL A 190 10.40 -20.58 -11.89
N PHE A 191 11.11 -19.75 -11.15
CA PHE A 191 12.53 -19.50 -11.29
C PHE A 191 13.28 -20.29 -10.21
N ALA A 192 14.21 -21.16 -10.60
CA ALA A 192 14.96 -21.98 -9.67
C ALA A 192 16.45 -21.60 -9.64
N GLY A 193 17.09 -21.88 -8.52
CA GLY A 193 18.48 -21.51 -8.27
C GLY A 193 18.67 -19.98 -8.26
N CYS A 194 17.72 -19.28 -7.65
CA CYS A 194 17.75 -17.81 -7.54
C CYS A 194 18.78 -17.37 -6.52
N THR A 195 19.50 -16.29 -6.83
CA THR A 195 20.40 -15.61 -5.91
C THR A 195 20.25 -14.11 -6.08
N TRP A 196 20.31 -13.34 -4.99
CA TRP A 196 20.34 -11.88 -5.04
C TRP A 196 21.72 -11.38 -5.46
N ILE A 197 21.77 -10.39 -6.35
CA ILE A 197 23.00 -9.70 -6.75
C ILE A 197 23.06 -8.27 -6.26
N SER A 198 21.93 -7.63 -6.07
CA SER A 198 21.88 -6.30 -5.47
C SER A 198 20.52 -6.03 -4.83
N VAL A 199 20.55 -5.25 -3.75
CA VAL A 199 19.37 -4.69 -3.11
C VAL A 199 19.60 -3.19 -2.98
N LYS A 200 18.71 -2.39 -3.55
CA LYS A 200 18.70 -0.94 -3.39
C LYS A 200 17.47 -0.56 -2.59
N ARG A 201 17.69 0.16 -1.51
CA ARG A 201 16.63 0.67 -0.65
C ARG A 201 16.59 2.19 -0.72
N GLU A 202 15.41 2.75 -0.73
CA GLU A 202 15.15 4.18 -0.67
C GLU A 202 14.06 4.45 0.36
N ASP A 203 14.45 5.08 1.46
CA ASP A 203 13.53 5.46 2.53
C ASP A 203 12.91 6.82 2.21
N THR A 204 11.58 6.87 2.24
CA THR A 204 10.82 8.11 2.05
C THR A 204 9.83 8.28 3.20
N ILE A 205 9.34 9.49 3.40
CA ILE A 205 8.27 9.75 4.38
C ILE A 205 6.95 9.01 4.06
N LYS A 206 6.85 8.45 2.84
CA LYS A 206 5.67 7.70 2.37
C LYS A 206 5.83 6.18 2.46
N GLY A 207 6.97 5.70 2.93
CA GLY A 207 7.32 4.29 2.99
C GLY A 207 8.70 4.01 2.43
N VAL A 208 9.07 2.75 2.40
CA VAL A 208 10.35 2.27 1.88
C VAL A 208 10.13 1.63 0.52
N SER A 209 10.80 2.14 -0.50
CA SER A 209 10.91 1.48 -1.80
C SER A 209 12.17 0.62 -1.81
N GLN A 210 12.02 -0.66 -2.19
CA GLN A 210 13.14 -1.57 -2.28
C GLN A 210 13.16 -2.25 -3.65
N ILE A 211 14.29 -2.16 -4.34
CA ILE A 211 14.51 -2.83 -5.61
C ILE A 211 15.54 -3.93 -5.39
N ARG A 212 15.11 -5.16 -5.61
CA ARG A 212 15.96 -6.34 -5.58
C ARG A 212 16.24 -6.81 -6.98
N VAL A 213 17.49 -7.09 -7.28
CA VAL A 213 17.90 -7.69 -8.54
C VAL A 213 18.53 -9.05 -8.25
N GLY A 214 18.10 -10.07 -8.95
CA GLY A 214 18.59 -11.43 -8.78
C GLY A 214 18.86 -12.12 -10.10
N LEU A 215 19.53 -13.26 -10.00
CA LEU A 215 19.78 -14.20 -11.09
C LEU A 215 19.09 -15.51 -10.80
N ALA A 216 18.63 -16.19 -11.84
CA ALA A 216 18.08 -17.54 -11.75
C ALA A 216 18.72 -18.47 -12.79
N GLN A 217 18.93 -19.72 -12.42
CA GLN A 217 19.53 -20.73 -13.30
C GLN A 217 18.53 -21.25 -14.33
N SER A 218 17.26 -21.37 -13.95
CA SER A 218 16.22 -21.86 -14.86
C SER A 218 14.90 -21.12 -14.65
N ARG A 219 14.03 -21.17 -15.66
CA ARG A 219 12.66 -20.71 -15.65
C ARG A 219 11.78 -21.78 -16.26
N ASN A 220 10.78 -22.22 -15.52
CA ASN A 220 9.71 -23.11 -15.97
C ASN A 220 8.40 -22.31 -16.00
N VAL A 221 7.61 -22.49 -17.05
CA VAL A 221 6.30 -21.87 -17.19
C VAL A 221 5.28 -22.99 -17.18
N MET A 222 4.40 -22.96 -16.18
CA MET A 222 3.25 -23.85 -16.09
C MET A 222 2.01 -23.06 -16.51
N GLY A 223 1.54 -23.31 -17.73
CA GLY A 223 0.30 -22.70 -18.22
C GLY A 223 -0.90 -23.37 -17.57
N VAL A 224 -1.94 -22.57 -17.30
CA VAL A 224 -3.28 -23.13 -17.09
C VAL A 224 -3.77 -23.52 -18.49
N LEU A 225 -3.95 -24.84 -18.72
CA LEU A 225 -4.62 -25.40 -19.91
C LEU A 225 -6.09 -25.06 -19.90
#